data_5337603a90f8b223b4f418d6ff282538
#
_entry.id   5337603a90f8b223b4f418d6ff282538
#
_cell.length_a   1.000
_cell.length_b   1.000
_cell.length_c   1.000
_cell.angle_alpha   90.00
_cell.angle_beta   90.00
_cell.angle_gamma   90.00
#
_symmetry.space_group_name_H-M   'P 1'
#
loop_
_entity.id
_entity.type
_entity.pdbx_description
1 polymer ?
#
loop_
_entity_poly.entity_id
_entity_poly.type
_entity_poly.pdbx_seq_one_letter_code
_entity_poly.pdbx_strand_id
1 'polypeptide(L)'
;MLRQLLSGFSSIHVGLQVGYLISILIEKGIPILLEQTSRRFPKRKVKSFGVEDRISALPDDLLVRILLLVPTKDAVATMILSKRWRSIWTMVPKLDYLEMISDDTNKVVIGGLLGRLLERFFVRSDQKRLWLLRFIDESLQAHKAPVLEALAIGVDRGGHVDVVDVGNWIKKAVHSRVRELGFILRWSAEPTRLPNNLYTCDTLVSLGLSNKILVDVPSPACLPSLKYLILDSVVYKDEDSLARFLSSCPLLKTLIVERHHQDNVKVFNIKAPCLVFLSYHYVKLEPHGEAIEGSLVIDSPALRKIFITDHSIDSYSIENEPRLEKANINFRCYPDDRFRTSISSVMCLELVLSFATFSWFSTIGYSYLMECKIILVHDLDWLQPLMFLLQNSPNLKVLLIDKTFIQVAEELPLSWNQPSSVPGCLSTHLEIFEWREYKGRNEEREFINYIFANSKCLKRAGFSLKSTGNHKDRKNMKDLESMYRVSTSSQLLFSTQVEYMSVSGETRE
;
A
#
# COMPACT_ATOMS: atom_id res chain seq x y z
N MET A 1 -1.50 -5.10 -1.14
CA MET A 1 -1.93 -3.88 -0.46
C MET A 1 -0.76 -2.91 -0.23
N LEU A 2 0.33 -3.25 0.46
CA LEU A 2 1.52 -2.37 0.60
C LEU A 2 2.13 -1.94 -0.75
N ARG A 3 2.14 -2.83 -1.77
CA ARG A 3 2.60 -2.46 -3.14
C ARG A 3 1.74 -1.39 -3.82
N GLN A 4 0.46 -1.27 -3.48
CA GLN A 4 -0.43 -0.23 -4.02
C GLN A 4 -0.34 1.10 -3.25
N LEU A 5 0.06 1.06 -1.98
CA LEU A 5 0.28 2.27 -1.17
C LEU A 5 1.67 2.87 -1.38
N LEU A 6 2.67 2.03 -1.67
CA LEU A 6 4.01 2.48 -2.08
C LEU A 6 4.04 3.05 -3.51
N SER A 7 3.01 2.82 -4.34
CA SER A 7 2.87 3.46 -5.66
C SER A 7 2.55 4.96 -5.60
N GLY A 8 2.25 5.50 -4.42
CA GLY A 8 2.26 6.94 -4.16
C GLY A 8 3.70 7.54 -4.13
N PHE A 9 4.72 6.69 -3.98
CA PHE A 9 6.11 7.02 -4.23
C PHE A 9 6.44 6.72 -5.69
N SER A 10 6.18 7.69 -6.55
CA SER A 10 6.53 7.80 -7.98
C SER A 10 6.08 6.68 -8.93
N SER A 11 5.35 7.09 -9.90
CA SER A 11 5.22 6.66 -11.31
C SER A 11 5.93 5.36 -11.75
N ILE A 12 5.48 4.20 -11.27
CA ILE A 12 5.93 2.88 -11.76
C ILE A 12 5.45 2.60 -13.20
N HIS A 13 4.45 3.30 -13.70
CA HIS A 13 3.92 3.07 -15.05
C HIS A 13 4.77 3.70 -16.18
N VAL A 14 5.62 4.67 -15.86
CA VAL A 14 6.57 5.26 -16.84
C VAL A 14 7.84 4.40 -16.97
N GLY A 15 8.24 3.67 -15.93
CA GLY A 15 9.44 2.83 -15.92
C GLY A 15 9.42 1.69 -16.93
N LEU A 16 8.27 1.05 -17.20
CA LEU A 16 8.17 -0.04 -18.17
C LEU A 16 8.25 0.42 -19.63
N GLN A 17 7.72 1.60 -19.97
CA GLN A 17 7.83 2.14 -21.32
C GLN A 17 9.22 2.73 -21.60
N VAL A 18 9.86 3.27 -20.59
CA VAL A 18 11.19 3.88 -20.72
C VAL A 18 12.30 2.82 -20.66
N GLY A 19 12.13 1.74 -19.89
CA GLY A 19 13.00 0.56 -19.94
C GLY A 19 13.05 -0.03 -21.36
N TYR A 20 11.93 -0.08 -22.05
CA TYR A 20 11.85 -0.50 -23.47
C TYR A 20 12.55 0.51 -24.41
N LEU A 21 12.40 1.81 -24.20
CA LEU A 21 13.08 2.85 -25.00
C LEU A 21 14.59 2.87 -24.74
N ILE A 22 15.03 2.64 -23.49
CA ILE A 22 16.46 2.55 -23.14
C ILE A 22 17.05 1.25 -23.66
N SER A 23 16.33 0.13 -23.64
CA SER A 23 16.74 -1.11 -24.30
C SER A 23 16.97 -0.89 -25.80
N ILE A 24 16.08 -0.17 -26.50
CA ILE A 24 16.23 0.20 -27.91
C ILE A 24 17.45 1.15 -28.11
N LEU A 25 17.69 2.08 -27.20
CA LEU A 25 18.82 3.02 -27.29
C LEU A 25 20.15 2.33 -26.99
N ILE A 26 20.16 1.36 -26.06
CA ILE A 26 21.33 0.53 -25.74
C ILE A 26 21.58 -0.49 -26.88
N GLU A 27 20.57 -1.12 -27.46
CA GLU A 27 20.71 -1.99 -28.64
C GLU A 27 21.29 -1.25 -29.85
N LYS A 28 20.93 0.00 -30.05
CA LYS A 28 21.49 0.84 -31.12
C LYS A 28 22.87 1.43 -30.79
N GLY A 29 23.28 1.44 -29.52
CA GLY A 29 24.60 1.92 -29.05
C GLY A 29 25.67 0.84 -28.85
N ILE A 30 25.31 -0.43 -28.92
CA ILE A 30 26.18 -1.59 -28.67
C ILE A 30 27.42 -1.72 -29.60
N PRO A 31 27.47 -1.19 -30.84
CA PRO A 31 28.71 -1.26 -31.62
C PRO A 31 29.93 -0.65 -30.96
N ILE A 32 29.76 0.33 -30.07
CA ILE A 32 30.88 1.04 -29.43
C ILE A 32 31.47 0.25 -28.26
N LEU A 33 30.67 -0.53 -27.53
CA LEU A 33 31.14 -1.35 -26.41
C LEU A 33 31.94 -2.59 -26.83
N LEU A 34 31.63 -3.15 -28.02
CA LEU A 34 32.34 -4.30 -28.55
C LEU A 34 33.76 -3.98 -29.05
N GLU A 35 34.02 -2.74 -29.38
CA GLU A 35 35.34 -2.32 -29.89
C GLU A 35 36.39 -2.17 -28.77
N GLN A 36 35.96 -1.82 -27.55
CA GLN A 36 36.90 -1.68 -26.41
C GLN A 36 37.22 -2.99 -25.68
N THR A 37 36.35 -4.00 -25.77
CA THR A 37 36.60 -5.33 -25.20
C THR A 37 37.32 -6.27 -26.16
N SER A 38 37.41 -5.90 -27.44
CA SER A 38 37.90 -6.76 -28.54
C SER A 38 39.43 -6.82 -28.71
N ARG A 39 40.22 -6.38 -27.73
CA ARG A 39 41.72 -6.54 -27.85
C ARG A 39 42.24 -7.99 -27.72
N ARG A 40 41.38 -9.01 -27.64
CA ARG A 40 41.75 -10.43 -27.57
C ARG A 40 41.11 -11.35 -28.61
N PHE A 41 40.39 -10.84 -29.63
CA PHE A 41 39.86 -11.69 -30.71
C PHE A 41 40.17 -11.11 -32.09
N PRO A 42 40.36 -11.94 -33.14
CA PRO A 42 40.84 -11.50 -34.46
C PRO A 42 39.77 -10.66 -35.16
N LYS A 43 40.20 -9.53 -35.73
CA LYS A 43 39.40 -8.50 -36.39
C LYS A 43 38.65 -9.03 -37.60
N ARG A 44 37.36 -9.18 -37.55
CA ARG A 44 36.46 -9.10 -38.71
C ARG A 44 36.12 -7.63 -38.93
N LYS A 45 36.43 -7.06 -40.11
CA LYS A 45 36.05 -5.72 -40.52
C LYS A 45 34.51 -5.63 -40.63
N VAL A 46 33.87 -4.98 -39.68
CA VAL A 46 32.48 -4.54 -39.79
C VAL A 46 32.53 -3.09 -40.24
N LYS A 47 31.87 -2.79 -41.39
CA LYS A 47 31.70 -1.40 -41.88
C LYS A 47 30.91 -0.61 -40.86
N SER A 48 31.50 0.44 -40.27
CA SER A 48 30.83 1.36 -39.37
C SER A 48 29.85 2.20 -40.18
N PHE A 49 28.54 1.99 -40.01
CA PHE A 49 27.56 3.01 -40.29
C PHE A 49 27.78 4.09 -39.22
N GLY A 50 28.05 5.34 -39.64
CA GLY A 50 28.23 6.49 -38.75
C GLY A 50 26.93 6.81 -38.02
N VAL A 51 26.68 6.15 -36.89
CA VAL A 51 25.64 6.53 -35.95
C VAL A 51 26.23 7.66 -35.11
N GLU A 52 25.78 8.88 -35.34
CA GLU A 52 26.11 10.02 -34.46
C GLU A 52 25.75 9.64 -33.02
N ASP A 53 26.71 9.77 -32.11
CA ASP A 53 26.46 9.61 -30.67
C ASP A 53 25.68 10.83 -30.14
N ARG A 54 24.38 10.80 -30.39
CA ARG A 54 23.45 11.89 -30.06
C ARG A 54 23.27 12.04 -28.54
N ILE A 55 23.49 10.97 -27.77
CA ILE A 55 23.35 10.99 -26.30
C ILE A 55 24.52 11.75 -25.68
N SER A 56 25.74 11.49 -26.12
CA SER A 56 26.91 12.22 -25.62
C SER A 56 26.92 13.72 -25.98
N ALA A 57 26.09 14.15 -26.92
CA ALA A 57 25.91 15.55 -27.26
C ALA A 57 24.94 16.31 -26.33
N LEU A 58 24.16 15.59 -25.50
CA LEU A 58 23.20 16.21 -24.57
C LEU A 58 23.88 16.97 -23.43
N PRO A 59 23.32 18.08 -22.94
CA PRO A 59 23.72 18.74 -21.70
C PRO A 59 23.61 17.82 -20.49
N ASP A 60 24.44 18.07 -19.46
CA ASP A 60 24.51 17.22 -18.26
C ASP A 60 23.17 17.15 -17.49
N ASP A 61 22.42 18.24 -17.43
CA ASP A 61 21.10 18.29 -16.80
C ASP A 61 20.08 17.35 -17.48
N LEU A 62 20.12 17.24 -18.80
CA LEU A 62 19.29 16.29 -19.54
C LEU A 62 19.73 14.84 -19.30
N LEU A 63 21.03 14.60 -19.22
CA LEU A 63 21.56 13.27 -18.91
C LEU A 63 21.18 12.84 -17.48
N VAL A 64 21.22 13.74 -16.50
CA VAL A 64 20.73 13.50 -15.13
C VAL A 64 19.23 13.15 -15.14
N ARG A 65 18.41 13.91 -15.91
CA ARG A 65 16.98 13.59 -16.05
C ARG A 65 16.72 12.23 -16.68
N ILE A 66 17.55 11.82 -17.64
CA ILE A 66 17.46 10.46 -18.23
C ILE A 66 17.82 9.42 -17.18
N LEU A 67 18.86 9.64 -16.37
CA LEU A 67 19.25 8.71 -15.32
C LEU A 67 18.24 8.60 -14.18
N LEU A 68 17.38 9.58 -13.97
CA LEU A 68 16.25 9.51 -13.03
C LEU A 68 15.19 8.50 -13.44
N LEU A 69 15.16 8.06 -14.70
CA LEU A 69 14.19 7.13 -15.25
C LEU A 69 14.65 5.68 -15.21
N VAL A 70 15.87 5.42 -14.72
CA VAL A 70 16.44 4.08 -14.63
C VAL A 70 16.76 3.73 -13.17
N PRO A 71 16.79 2.44 -12.81
CA PRO A 71 17.23 2.00 -11.50
C PRO A 71 18.61 2.54 -11.13
N THR A 72 18.84 2.82 -9.84
CA THR A 72 20.12 3.38 -9.36
C THR A 72 21.32 2.56 -9.78
N LYS A 73 21.21 1.22 -9.77
CA LYS A 73 22.30 0.33 -10.24
C LYS A 73 22.72 0.58 -11.69
N ASP A 74 21.71 0.83 -12.54
CA ASP A 74 21.94 1.05 -13.96
C ASP A 74 22.46 2.46 -14.21
N ALA A 75 21.97 3.45 -13.45
CA ALA A 75 22.51 4.80 -13.46
C ALA A 75 24.00 4.80 -13.08
N VAL A 76 24.40 4.10 -12.01
CA VAL A 76 25.80 3.93 -11.61
C VAL A 76 26.59 3.17 -12.66
N ALA A 77 26.01 2.11 -13.26
CA ALA A 77 26.69 1.32 -14.29
C ALA A 77 27.09 2.14 -15.53
N THR A 78 26.40 3.26 -15.81
CA THR A 78 26.78 4.16 -16.92
C THR A 78 28.19 4.75 -16.79
N MET A 79 28.78 4.72 -15.59
CA MET A 79 30.17 5.18 -15.33
C MET A 79 31.20 4.50 -16.24
N ILE A 80 30.90 3.31 -16.80
CA ILE A 80 31.79 2.57 -17.71
C ILE A 80 31.83 3.17 -19.12
N LEU A 81 30.82 3.98 -19.50
CA LEU A 81 30.67 4.51 -20.85
C LEU A 81 31.74 5.57 -21.18
N SER A 82 32.01 6.49 -20.26
CA SER A 82 33.06 7.50 -20.43
C SER A 82 33.43 8.20 -19.13
N LYS A 83 34.49 9.05 -19.16
CA LYS A 83 34.89 9.88 -18.03
C LYS A 83 33.76 10.86 -17.63
N ARG A 84 33.00 11.36 -18.59
CA ARG A 84 31.87 12.27 -18.36
C ARG A 84 30.74 11.56 -17.58
N TRP A 85 30.38 10.35 -17.94
CA TRP A 85 29.33 9.58 -17.26
C TRP A 85 29.69 9.24 -15.81
N ARG A 86 30.99 9.18 -15.46
CA ARG A 86 31.44 8.98 -14.07
C ARG A 86 31.00 10.10 -13.13
N SER A 87 30.83 11.32 -13.64
CA SER A 87 30.37 12.46 -12.85
C SER A 87 28.85 12.65 -12.91
N ILE A 88 28.21 12.32 -14.02
CA ILE A 88 26.78 12.60 -14.23
C ILE A 88 25.91 11.82 -13.23
N TRP A 89 26.13 10.52 -13.07
CA TRP A 89 25.32 9.71 -12.13
C TRP A 89 25.45 10.22 -10.68
N THR A 90 26.59 10.80 -10.31
CA THR A 90 26.78 11.32 -8.94
C THR A 90 25.91 12.53 -8.64
N MET A 91 25.32 13.14 -9.67
CA MET A 91 24.43 14.31 -9.57
C MET A 91 22.94 13.90 -9.57
N VAL A 92 22.61 12.61 -9.67
CA VAL A 92 21.21 12.13 -9.66
C VAL A 92 20.60 12.37 -8.27
N PRO A 93 19.52 13.16 -8.14
CA PRO A 93 18.99 13.56 -6.83
C PRO A 93 18.17 12.47 -6.13
N LYS A 94 17.94 11.32 -6.77
CA LYS A 94 17.19 10.21 -6.20
C LYS A 94 18.01 8.91 -6.28
N LEU A 95 18.15 8.23 -5.15
CA LEU A 95 18.84 6.95 -5.05
C LEU A 95 17.90 5.91 -4.44
N ASP A 96 17.60 4.86 -5.21
CA ASP A 96 16.73 3.76 -4.80
C ASP A 96 17.47 2.43 -4.88
N TYR A 97 17.61 1.77 -3.73
CA TYR A 97 18.26 0.46 -3.59
C TYR A 97 17.26 -0.64 -3.19
N LEU A 98 15.95 -0.36 -3.18
CA LEU A 98 14.91 -1.34 -2.81
C LEU A 98 14.74 -2.43 -3.88
N GLU A 99 14.85 -2.07 -5.16
CA GLU A 99 14.70 -3.03 -6.27
C GLU A 99 15.76 -4.13 -6.27
N MET A 100 16.91 -3.90 -5.64
CA MET A 100 18.00 -4.86 -5.57
C MET A 100 17.72 -6.04 -4.63
N ILE A 101 16.64 -5.94 -3.80
CA ILE A 101 16.26 -6.99 -2.84
C ILE A 101 15.23 -7.95 -3.44
N SER A 102 14.43 -7.51 -4.40
CA SER A 102 13.25 -8.22 -4.91
C SER A 102 13.58 -9.35 -5.91
N ASP A 103 14.84 -9.55 -6.25
CA ASP A 103 15.28 -10.44 -7.35
C ASP A 103 15.17 -11.96 -7.05
N ASP A 104 14.82 -12.37 -5.81
CA ASP A 104 14.75 -13.80 -5.45
C ASP A 104 13.37 -14.46 -5.67
N THR A 105 12.30 -13.72 -5.98
CA THR A 105 10.95 -14.32 -6.11
C THR A 105 10.30 -14.24 -7.50
N ASN A 106 10.84 -13.45 -8.42
CA ASN A 106 10.35 -13.40 -9.80
C ASN A 106 11.53 -13.34 -10.77
N LYS A 107 11.81 -14.45 -11.42
CA LYS A 107 12.68 -14.51 -12.60
C LYS A 107 12.10 -13.65 -13.73
N VAL A 108 12.31 -12.36 -13.68
CA VAL A 108 12.29 -11.54 -14.89
C VAL A 108 13.68 -11.69 -15.51
N VAL A 109 13.73 -12.43 -16.60
CA VAL A 109 14.92 -12.60 -17.42
C VAL A 109 15.36 -11.22 -17.91
N ILE A 110 16.31 -10.61 -17.23
CA ILE A 110 17.01 -9.44 -17.75
C ILE A 110 17.93 -9.94 -18.85
N GLY A 111 17.40 -10.01 -20.06
CA GLY A 111 18.13 -10.35 -21.26
C GLY A 111 19.08 -9.22 -21.65
N GLY A 112 20.31 -9.24 -21.17
CA GLY A 112 21.36 -8.34 -21.61
C GLY A 112 22.75 -8.82 -21.18
N LEU A 113 23.79 -8.42 -21.92
CA LEU A 113 25.18 -8.79 -21.66
C LEU A 113 25.64 -8.38 -20.26
N LEU A 114 25.12 -7.27 -19.74
CA LEU A 114 25.43 -6.73 -18.41
C LEU A 114 24.81 -7.60 -17.29
N GLY A 115 23.59 -8.11 -17.48
CA GLY A 115 22.95 -9.05 -16.56
C GLY A 115 23.78 -10.33 -16.41
N ARG A 116 24.27 -10.89 -17.51
CA ARG A 116 25.12 -12.10 -17.51
C ARG A 116 26.53 -11.86 -16.95
N LEU A 117 27.08 -10.66 -17.06
CA LEU A 117 28.35 -10.30 -16.41
C LEU A 117 28.18 -10.17 -14.90
N LEU A 118 27.07 -9.59 -14.45
CA LEU A 118 26.74 -9.46 -13.03
C LEU A 118 26.36 -10.82 -12.41
N GLU A 119 25.63 -11.70 -13.11
CA GLU A 119 25.28 -13.06 -12.64
C GLU A 119 26.51 -13.94 -12.39
N ARG A 120 27.63 -13.78 -13.12
CA ARG A 120 28.87 -14.52 -12.86
C ARG A 120 29.56 -14.16 -11.55
N PHE A 121 29.28 -13.01 -10.96
CA PHE A 121 29.79 -12.59 -9.65
C PHE A 121 28.90 -13.06 -8.48
N PHE A 122 27.69 -13.64 -8.73
CA PHE A 122 26.68 -13.90 -7.73
C PHE A 122 26.46 -15.39 -7.43
N VAL A 123 27.41 -16.05 -6.80
CA VAL A 123 27.33 -17.50 -6.51
C VAL A 123 26.79 -17.85 -5.11
N ARG A 124 26.74 -16.90 -4.16
CA ARG A 124 26.20 -17.14 -2.80
C ARG A 124 25.44 -15.93 -2.26
N SER A 125 24.32 -16.17 -1.56
CA SER A 125 23.45 -15.13 -1.00
C SER A 125 24.20 -14.12 -0.11
N ASP A 126 25.15 -14.58 0.69
CA ASP A 126 25.93 -13.69 1.57
C ASP A 126 26.91 -12.79 0.81
N GLN A 127 27.46 -13.26 -0.30
CA GLN A 127 28.35 -12.44 -1.15
C GLN A 127 27.56 -11.35 -1.90
N LYS A 128 26.35 -11.66 -2.38
CA LYS A 128 25.45 -10.67 -2.97
C LYS A 128 25.16 -9.52 -2.01
N ARG A 129 24.89 -9.88 -0.76
CA ARG A 129 24.56 -8.88 0.27
C ARG A 129 25.75 -8.00 0.63
N LEU A 130 26.91 -8.58 0.89
CA LEU A 130 28.13 -7.81 1.17
C LEU A 130 28.48 -6.87 0.01
N TRP A 131 28.28 -7.32 -1.22
CA TRP A 131 28.44 -6.46 -2.39
C TRP A 131 27.42 -5.32 -2.40
N LEU A 132 26.14 -5.60 -2.13
CA LEU A 132 25.10 -4.57 -2.07
C LEU A 132 25.43 -3.50 -1.03
N LEU A 133 25.82 -3.91 0.17
CA LEU A 133 26.17 -2.99 1.25
C LEU A 133 27.37 -2.10 0.88
N ARG A 134 28.42 -2.69 0.27
CA ARG A 134 29.55 -1.92 -0.26
C ARG A 134 29.13 -0.99 -1.39
N PHE A 135 28.29 -1.49 -2.30
CA PHE A 135 27.77 -0.70 -3.41
C PHE A 135 26.98 0.52 -2.91
N ILE A 136 26.12 0.35 -1.90
CA ILE A 136 25.39 1.45 -1.26
C ILE A 136 26.37 2.44 -0.65
N ASP A 137 27.31 1.96 0.15
CA ASP A 137 28.28 2.81 0.84
C ASP A 137 29.15 3.60 -0.14
N GLU A 138 29.77 2.94 -1.11
CA GLU A 138 30.63 3.56 -2.13
C GLU A 138 29.84 4.57 -3.00
N SER A 139 28.60 4.22 -3.40
CA SER A 139 27.80 5.10 -4.22
C SER A 139 27.31 6.33 -3.44
N LEU A 140 26.92 6.17 -2.18
CA LEU A 140 26.58 7.31 -1.32
C LEU A 140 27.77 8.22 -1.05
N GLN A 141 28.99 7.66 -0.84
CA GLN A 141 30.21 8.46 -0.67
C GLN A 141 30.55 9.24 -1.94
N ALA A 142 30.40 8.61 -3.12
CA ALA A 142 30.66 9.25 -4.41
C ALA A 142 29.60 10.28 -4.82
N HIS A 143 28.43 10.27 -4.21
CA HIS A 143 27.32 11.15 -4.55
C HIS A 143 27.62 12.62 -4.25
N LYS A 144 27.35 13.50 -5.23
CA LYS A 144 27.73 14.93 -5.23
C LYS A 144 26.58 15.88 -5.50
N ALA A 145 25.36 15.39 -5.72
CA ALA A 145 24.22 16.27 -5.90
C ALA A 145 24.07 17.21 -4.69
N PRO A 146 23.82 18.50 -4.90
CA PRO A 146 23.69 19.48 -3.82
C PRO A 146 22.50 19.21 -2.91
N VAL A 147 21.47 18.56 -3.45
CA VAL A 147 20.30 18.09 -2.73
C VAL A 147 20.03 16.63 -3.10
N LEU A 148 19.90 15.79 -2.10
CA LEU A 148 19.41 14.43 -2.27
C LEU A 148 17.90 14.41 -2.02
N GLU A 149 17.10 14.46 -3.10
CA GLU A 149 15.64 14.50 -2.96
C GLU A 149 15.08 13.25 -2.29
N ALA A 150 15.53 12.07 -2.73
CA ALA A 150 15.06 10.80 -2.18
C ALA A 150 16.19 9.79 -1.99
N LEU A 151 16.13 9.06 -0.87
CA LEU A 151 16.98 7.91 -0.58
C LEU A 151 16.11 6.77 -0.03
N ALA A 152 16.10 5.65 -0.73
CA ALA A 152 15.44 4.43 -0.28
C ALA A 152 16.44 3.27 -0.22
N ILE A 153 16.57 2.65 0.95
CA ILE A 153 17.49 1.54 1.19
C ILE A 153 16.73 0.37 1.79
N GLY A 154 16.89 -0.79 1.17
CA GLY A 154 16.41 -2.04 1.73
C GLY A 154 17.55 -3.03 1.91
N VAL A 155 17.53 -3.76 3.04
CA VAL A 155 18.48 -4.84 3.32
C VAL A 155 17.71 -6.04 3.85
N ASP A 156 17.85 -7.19 3.17
CA ASP A 156 17.14 -8.41 3.53
C ASP A 156 17.93 -9.30 4.50
N ARG A 157 17.22 -10.31 5.05
CA ARG A 157 17.74 -11.25 6.06
C ARG A 157 18.97 -12.03 5.60
N GLY A 158 19.92 -12.22 6.50
CA GLY A 158 21.03 -13.14 6.34
C GLY A 158 22.26 -12.74 7.18
N GLY A 159 22.74 -13.62 8.07
CA GLY A 159 24.01 -13.59 8.78
C GLY A 159 24.31 -12.37 9.66
N HIS A 160 25.28 -12.52 10.52
CA HIS A 160 25.83 -11.40 11.31
C HIS A 160 26.50 -10.38 10.36
N VAL A 161 25.94 -9.18 10.27
CA VAL A 161 26.54 -8.05 9.57
C VAL A 161 26.91 -6.99 10.61
N ASP A 162 28.01 -7.23 11.28
CA ASP A 162 28.57 -6.28 12.26
C ASP A 162 29.21 -5.04 11.61
N VAL A 163 29.11 -4.87 10.29
CA VAL A 163 30.00 -3.95 9.55
C VAL A 163 29.28 -2.79 8.88
N VAL A 164 27.94 -2.70 8.92
CA VAL A 164 27.24 -1.64 8.20
C VAL A 164 26.71 -0.57 9.14
N ASP A 165 27.29 0.60 9.03
CA ASP A 165 26.86 1.78 9.77
C ASP A 165 25.73 2.51 9.02
N VAL A 166 24.49 2.00 9.18
CA VAL A 166 23.27 2.68 8.69
C VAL A 166 23.21 4.11 9.18
N GLY A 167 23.75 4.39 10.34
CA GLY A 167 23.83 5.74 10.89
C GLY A 167 24.60 6.68 9.98
N ASN A 168 25.67 6.22 9.33
CA ASN A 168 26.43 7.06 8.42
C ASN A 168 25.67 7.36 7.12
N TRP A 169 24.89 6.40 6.60
CA TRP A 169 24.03 6.66 5.44
C TRP A 169 22.98 7.71 5.74
N ILE A 170 22.35 7.63 6.91
CA ILE A 170 21.37 8.63 7.36
C ILE A 170 22.03 9.99 7.56
N LYS A 171 23.19 10.05 8.24
CA LYS A 171 23.94 11.30 8.41
C LYS A 171 24.27 11.96 7.08
N LYS A 172 24.70 11.17 6.09
CA LYS A 172 24.97 11.65 4.73
C LYS A 172 23.71 12.18 4.05
N ALA A 173 22.59 11.46 4.13
CA ALA A 173 21.31 11.88 3.57
C ALA A 173 20.83 13.21 4.18
N VAL A 174 20.87 13.32 5.51
CA VAL A 174 20.50 14.55 6.24
C VAL A 174 21.41 15.72 5.86
N HIS A 175 22.73 15.47 5.77
CA HIS A 175 23.67 16.49 5.33
C HIS A 175 23.40 16.97 3.90
N SER A 176 22.94 16.08 3.03
CA SER A 176 22.53 16.38 1.66
C SER A 176 21.08 16.88 1.56
N ARG A 177 20.47 17.33 2.66
CA ARG A 177 19.13 17.95 2.73
C ARG A 177 18.02 17.07 2.15
N VAL A 178 18.02 15.78 2.53
CA VAL A 178 17.06 14.79 2.04
C VAL A 178 15.61 15.21 2.34
N ARG A 179 14.71 14.94 1.37
CA ARG A 179 13.28 15.20 1.51
C ARG A 179 12.47 13.93 1.71
N GLU A 180 12.88 12.83 1.09
CA GLU A 180 12.21 11.53 1.20
C GLU A 180 13.23 10.49 1.64
N LEU A 181 12.98 9.82 2.76
CA LEU A 181 13.89 8.84 3.32
C LEU A 181 13.13 7.56 3.68
N GLY A 182 13.60 6.42 3.14
CA GLY A 182 13.01 5.10 3.40
C GLY A 182 14.07 4.07 3.79
N PHE A 183 13.84 3.34 4.90
CA PHE A 183 14.67 2.23 5.33
C PHE A 183 13.85 0.99 5.62
N ILE A 184 14.25 -0.14 5.02
CA ILE A 184 13.70 -1.48 5.27
C ILE A 184 14.83 -2.40 5.73
N LEU A 185 14.91 -2.67 7.04
CA LEU A 185 15.99 -3.45 7.64
C LEU A 185 15.45 -4.80 8.14
N ARG A 186 15.54 -5.85 7.33
CA ARG A 186 15.03 -7.20 7.63
C ARG A 186 16.10 -8.14 8.19
N TRP A 187 16.96 -7.70 9.06
CA TRP A 187 17.96 -8.57 9.69
C TRP A 187 17.53 -9.13 11.04
N SER A 188 18.23 -10.17 11.50
CA SER A 188 17.97 -10.84 12.77
C SER A 188 18.72 -10.23 13.96
N ALA A 189 19.54 -9.19 13.73
CA ALA A 189 20.30 -8.49 14.75
C ALA A 189 19.43 -7.66 15.69
N GLU A 190 20.03 -7.09 16.72
CA GLU A 190 19.43 -6.09 17.58
C GLU A 190 18.86 -4.91 16.77
N PRO A 191 17.80 -4.26 17.24
CA PRO A 191 17.20 -3.12 16.56
C PRO A 191 18.20 -1.99 16.34
N THR A 192 18.24 -1.49 15.10
CA THR A 192 19.16 -0.42 14.70
C THR A 192 18.71 0.92 15.25
N ARG A 193 19.57 1.55 16.04
CA ARG A 193 19.35 2.92 16.52
C ARG A 193 19.65 3.94 15.44
N LEU A 194 18.74 4.89 15.24
CA LEU A 194 18.92 5.98 14.27
C LEU A 194 19.72 7.14 14.88
N PRO A 195 20.50 7.87 14.09
CA PRO A 195 21.26 9.03 14.56
C PRO A 195 20.36 10.22 14.90
N ASN A 196 20.71 10.96 15.95
CA ASN A 196 19.89 12.05 16.46
C ASN A 196 19.61 13.17 15.43
N ASN A 197 20.52 13.42 14.49
CA ASN A 197 20.34 14.42 13.47
C ASN A 197 19.19 14.13 12.48
N LEU A 198 18.72 12.90 12.40
CA LEU A 198 17.49 12.56 11.66
C LEU A 198 16.28 13.29 12.24
N TYR A 199 16.18 13.30 13.59
CA TYR A 199 15.03 13.86 14.30
C TYR A 199 15.04 15.40 14.39
N THR A 200 16.03 16.05 13.76
CA THR A 200 16.14 17.51 13.66
C THR A 200 16.27 17.97 12.19
N CYS A 201 15.95 17.08 11.23
CA CYS A 201 16.03 17.38 9.81
C CYS A 201 14.83 18.24 9.36
N ASP A 202 15.08 19.49 9.03
CA ASP A 202 14.08 20.48 8.63
C ASP A 202 13.55 20.30 7.20
N THR A 203 14.29 19.58 6.35
CA THR A 203 13.93 19.35 4.94
C THR A 203 13.10 18.09 4.71
N LEU A 204 13.03 17.18 5.70
CA LEU A 204 12.39 15.88 5.54
C LEU A 204 10.87 16.01 5.44
N VAL A 205 10.31 15.55 4.32
CA VAL A 205 8.87 15.59 4.01
C VAL A 205 8.23 14.22 4.19
N SER A 206 8.97 13.15 3.87
CA SER A 206 8.51 11.77 3.96
C SER A 206 9.56 10.91 4.64
N LEU A 207 9.12 10.11 5.63
CA LEU A 207 9.97 9.16 6.34
C LEU A 207 9.28 7.80 6.42
N GLY A 208 9.95 6.77 5.90
CA GLY A 208 9.54 5.36 6.01
C GLY A 208 10.59 4.56 6.79
N LEU A 209 10.15 3.96 7.89
CA LEU A 209 10.99 3.10 8.75
C LEU A 209 10.34 1.73 8.84
N SER A 210 11.08 0.68 8.49
CA SER A 210 10.51 -0.65 8.48
C SER A 210 11.42 -1.69 9.13
N ASN A 211 10.80 -2.59 9.88
CA ASN A 211 11.39 -3.73 10.60
C ASN A 211 12.34 -3.33 11.76
N LYS A 212 13.49 -3.93 11.88
CA LYS A 212 14.43 -3.81 13.01
C LYS A 212 15.03 -2.41 13.21
N ILE A 213 14.18 -1.39 13.24
CA ILE A 213 14.56 -0.02 13.54
C ILE A 213 14.05 0.35 14.92
N LEU A 214 14.94 0.84 15.80
CA LEU A 214 14.60 1.34 17.13
C LEU A 214 14.14 2.80 17.04
N VAL A 215 12.88 3.04 17.37
CA VAL A 215 12.34 4.39 17.53
C VAL A 215 12.69 4.90 18.92
N ASP A 216 13.81 5.63 19.00
CA ASP A 216 14.33 6.28 20.21
C ASP A 216 14.47 7.78 19.92
N VAL A 217 13.38 8.51 20.10
CA VAL A 217 13.30 9.93 19.73
C VAL A 217 13.93 10.79 20.83
N PRO A 218 15.02 11.53 20.52
CA PRO A 218 15.69 12.38 21.51
C PRO A 218 14.85 13.63 21.85
N SER A 219 15.23 14.28 22.95
CA SER A 219 14.71 15.61 23.27
C SER A 219 15.86 16.61 23.23
N PRO A 220 15.75 17.74 22.47
CA PRO A 220 14.63 18.10 21.61
C PRO A 220 14.64 17.39 20.25
N ALA A 221 13.45 17.12 19.71
CA ALA A 221 13.25 16.65 18.34
C ALA A 221 12.29 17.62 17.62
N CYS A 222 12.55 17.89 16.33
CA CYS A 222 11.72 18.77 15.51
C CYS A 222 11.83 18.40 14.01
N LEU A 223 10.72 17.95 13.43
CA LEU A 223 10.60 17.61 12.01
C LEU A 223 9.51 18.48 11.37
N PRO A 224 9.77 19.78 11.18
CA PRO A 224 8.74 20.77 10.88
C PRO A 224 8.13 20.60 9.48
N SER A 225 8.81 19.90 8.57
CA SER A 225 8.36 19.68 7.20
C SER A 225 7.73 18.30 6.98
N LEU A 226 7.76 17.40 7.98
CA LEU A 226 7.31 16.03 7.81
C LEU A 226 5.79 15.95 7.63
N LYS A 227 5.37 15.39 6.49
CA LYS A 227 3.96 15.21 6.12
C LYS A 227 3.54 13.75 6.03
N TYR A 228 4.47 12.85 5.72
CA TYR A 228 4.22 11.43 5.51
C TYR A 228 5.14 10.62 6.42
N LEU A 229 4.55 9.80 7.30
CA LEU A 229 5.29 8.90 8.20
C LEU A 229 4.76 7.48 8.03
N ILE A 230 5.66 6.54 7.76
CA ILE A 230 5.38 5.11 7.67
C ILE A 230 6.23 4.40 8.72
N LEU A 231 5.59 3.69 9.64
CA LEU A 231 6.20 2.87 10.69
C LEU A 231 5.73 1.43 10.51
N ASP A 232 6.57 0.60 9.91
CA ASP A 232 6.24 -0.80 9.64
C ASP A 232 7.10 -1.72 10.49
N SER A 233 6.48 -2.42 11.44
CA SER A 233 7.14 -3.41 12.30
C SER A 233 8.38 -2.88 13.03
N VAL A 234 8.40 -1.59 13.37
CA VAL A 234 9.48 -0.95 14.13
C VAL A 234 9.45 -1.37 15.59
N VAL A 235 10.55 -1.16 16.30
CA VAL A 235 10.66 -1.39 17.74
C VAL A 235 10.66 -0.05 18.45
N TYR A 236 9.80 0.11 19.45
CA TYR A 236 9.77 1.33 20.28
C TYR A 236 10.65 1.15 21.51
N LYS A 237 11.41 2.18 21.88
CA LYS A 237 12.25 2.16 23.09
C LYS A 237 11.40 2.05 24.36
N ASP A 238 10.31 2.80 24.39
CA ASP A 238 9.37 2.89 25.49
C ASP A 238 7.96 3.29 25.00
N GLU A 239 6.97 3.25 25.89
CA GLU A 239 5.56 3.61 25.61
C GLU A 239 5.41 5.04 25.07
N ASP A 240 6.27 5.97 25.48
CA ASP A 240 6.17 7.38 25.08
C ASP A 240 6.89 7.69 23.77
N SER A 241 7.63 6.74 23.22
CA SER A 241 8.45 6.96 21.99
C SER A 241 7.62 7.43 20.83
N LEU A 242 6.43 6.85 20.61
CA LEU A 242 5.51 7.28 19.56
C LEU A 242 4.98 8.69 19.82
N ALA A 243 4.55 8.98 21.05
CA ALA A 243 4.02 10.29 21.41
C ALA A 243 5.07 11.40 21.21
N ARG A 244 6.34 11.15 21.61
CA ARG A 244 7.45 12.07 21.34
C ARG A 244 7.69 12.26 19.84
N PHE A 245 7.60 11.18 19.06
CA PHE A 245 7.77 11.27 17.61
C PHE A 245 6.68 12.14 16.98
N LEU A 246 5.41 11.83 17.25
CA LEU A 246 4.30 12.56 16.67
C LEU A 246 4.29 14.05 17.09
N SER A 247 4.65 14.34 18.34
CA SER A 247 4.76 15.73 18.81
C SER A 247 5.87 16.52 18.11
N SER A 248 6.90 15.84 17.59
CA SER A 248 7.95 16.47 16.79
C SER A 248 7.55 16.77 15.34
N CYS A 249 6.37 16.32 14.89
CA CYS A 249 5.89 16.38 13.50
C CYS A 249 4.60 17.23 13.37
N PRO A 250 4.63 18.55 13.58
CA PRO A 250 3.41 19.37 13.68
C PRO A 250 2.58 19.43 12.39
N LEU A 251 3.17 19.16 11.22
CA LEU A 251 2.51 19.19 9.91
C LEU A 251 2.20 17.80 9.35
N LEU A 252 2.25 16.76 10.17
CA LEU A 252 1.98 15.39 9.74
C LEU A 252 0.56 15.23 9.21
N LYS A 253 0.43 14.79 7.94
CA LYS A 253 -0.85 14.60 7.25
C LYS A 253 -1.23 13.15 7.06
N THR A 254 -0.25 12.28 6.91
CA THR A 254 -0.43 10.86 6.64
C THR A 254 0.41 10.04 7.60
N LEU A 255 -0.23 9.15 8.32
CA LEU A 255 0.43 8.18 9.20
C LEU A 255 0.00 6.77 8.78
N ILE A 256 0.97 5.92 8.48
CA ILE A 256 0.78 4.50 8.22
C ILE A 256 1.56 3.73 9.26
N VAL A 257 0.87 2.89 10.02
CA VAL A 257 1.46 2.04 11.05
C VAL A 257 1.10 0.60 10.79
N GLU A 258 2.11 -0.24 10.66
CA GLU A 258 1.99 -1.69 10.71
C GLU A 258 2.76 -2.18 11.94
N ARG A 259 2.05 -2.67 12.94
CA ARG A 259 2.67 -3.10 14.20
C ARG A 259 3.19 -4.53 14.10
N HIS A 260 4.32 -4.77 14.73
CA HIS A 260 4.87 -6.11 14.88
C HIS A 260 4.09 -6.89 15.95
N HIS A 261 3.87 -8.20 15.74
CA HIS A 261 3.15 -9.07 16.68
C HIS A 261 3.78 -9.16 18.09
N GLN A 262 5.05 -8.79 18.23
CA GLN A 262 5.79 -8.72 19.50
C GLN A 262 6.09 -7.26 19.91
N ASP A 263 5.29 -6.31 19.45
CA ASP A 263 5.42 -4.92 19.85
C ASP A 263 5.22 -4.75 21.36
N ASN A 264 6.01 -3.88 21.95
CA ASN A 264 6.06 -3.62 23.39
C ASN A 264 5.13 -2.49 23.86
N VAL A 265 4.45 -1.80 22.95
CA VAL A 265 3.56 -0.68 23.28
C VAL A 265 2.15 -1.18 23.56
N LYS A 266 1.63 -0.94 24.77
CA LYS A 266 0.27 -1.32 25.18
C LYS A 266 -0.75 -0.26 24.74
N VAL A 267 -0.50 1.00 25.07
CA VAL A 267 -1.38 2.12 24.70
C VAL A 267 -0.83 2.82 23.48
N PHE A 268 -1.45 2.57 22.33
CA PHE A 268 -1.03 3.20 21.08
C PHE A 268 -1.77 4.54 20.89
N ASN A 269 -1.13 5.63 21.34
CA ASN A 269 -1.74 6.96 21.34
C ASN A 269 -1.29 7.77 20.12
N ILE A 270 -2.23 8.11 19.23
CA ILE A 270 -2.01 8.89 18.02
C ILE A 270 -2.54 10.30 18.23
N LYS A 271 -1.64 11.20 18.65
CA LYS A 271 -1.94 12.63 18.81
C LYS A 271 -1.26 13.45 17.72
N ALA A 272 -2.02 13.80 16.67
CA ALA A 272 -1.51 14.52 15.50
C ALA A 272 -2.56 15.46 14.93
N PRO A 273 -2.54 16.78 15.29
CA PRO A 273 -3.62 17.72 14.99
C PRO A 273 -3.91 17.93 13.50
N CYS A 274 -2.88 17.79 12.64
CA CYS A 274 -2.97 17.99 11.20
C CYS A 274 -3.17 16.69 10.41
N LEU A 275 -3.32 15.55 11.09
CA LEU A 275 -3.46 14.24 10.45
C LEU A 275 -4.77 14.12 9.68
N VAL A 276 -4.68 13.82 8.40
CA VAL A 276 -5.84 13.66 7.49
C VAL A 276 -6.11 12.19 7.17
N PHE A 277 -5.06 11.40 7.08
CA PHE A 277 -5.13 9.98 6.75
C PHE A 277 -4.39 9.14 7.78
N LEU A 278 -5.08 8.15 8.33
CA LEU A 278 -4.51 7.13 9.22
C LEU A 278 -4.76 5.74 8.64
N SER A 279 -3.68 4.96 8.50
CA SER A 279 -3.74 3.50 8.30
C SER A 279 -3.06 2.81 9.46
N TYR A 280 -3.80 1.99 10.18
CA TYR A 280 -3.29 1.24 11.35
C TYR A 280 -3.58 -0.24 11.15
N HIS A 281 -2.52 -1.04 11.20
CA HIS A 281 -2.60 -2.48 11.02
C HIS A 281 -1.89 -3.20 12.17
N TYR A 282 -2.62 -4.06 12.88
CA TYR A 282 -2.09 -4.93 13.90
C TYR A 282 -2.79 -6.29 13.89
N VAL A 283 -2.07 -7.34 13.48
CA VAL A 283 -2.57 -8.72 13.50
C VAL A 283 -1.63 -9.59 14.31
N LYS A 284 -2.11 -10.09 15.44
CA LYS A 284 -1.39 -11.07 16.25
C LYS A 284 -1.56 -12.45 15.63
N LEU A 285 -0.48 -13.12 15.30
CA LEU A 285 -0.48 -14.41 14.61
C LEU A 285 -0.64 -15.62 15.55
N GLU A 286 -0.46 -15.44 16.86
CA GLU A 286 -0.45 -16.53 17.84
C GLU A 286 -1.84 -16.73 18.48
N PRO A 287 -2.50 -17.92 18.32
CA PRO A 287 -3.82 -18.17 18.90
C PRO A 287 -3.81 -18.46 20.40
N HIS A 288 -2.64 -18.68 21.03
CA HIS A 288 -2.50 -19.15 22.42
C HIS A 288 -1.63 -18.26 23.33
N GLY A 289 -1.19 -17.09 22.88
CA GLY A 289 -0.51 -16.13 23.77
C GLY A 289 -1.52 -15.37 24.63
N GLU A 290 -1.15 -15.02 25.87
CA GLU A 290 -1.93 -14.10 26.70
C GLU A 290 -2.29 -12.85 25.87
N ALA A 291 -3.56 -12.49 25.86
CA ALA A 291 -4.01 -11.27 25.21
C ALA A 291 -3.27 -10.12 25.87
N ILE A 292 -2.43 -9.41 25.13
CA ILE A 292 -1.88 -8.16 25.63
C ILE A 292 -3.05 -7.20 25.61
N GLU A 293 -3.59 -6.89 26.77
CA GLU A 293 -4.54 -5.79 26.94
C GLU A 293 -3.91 -4.54 26.33
N GLY A 294 -4.53 -4.02 25.29
CA GLY A 294 -4.01 -2.87 24.56
C GLY A 294 -5.12 -1.91 24.19
N SER A 295 -4.79 -0.67 23.94
CA SER A 295 -5.74 0.32 23.48
C SER A 295 -5.17 1.17 22.35
N LEU A 296 -6.04 1.54 21.40
CA LEU A 296 -5.76 2.53 20.39
C LEU A 296 -6.56 3.79 20.69
N VAL A 297 -5.85 4.88 20.96
CA VAL A 297 -6.43 6.19 21.22
C VAL A 297 -6.05 7.14 20.07
N ILE A 298 -7.03 7.77 19.45
CA ILE A 298 -6.82 8.68 18.31
C ILE A 298 -7.29 10.08 18.68
N ASP A 299 -6.35 11.01 18.82
CA ASP A 299 -6.58 12.45 19.05
C ASP A 299 -6.12 13.25 17.81
N SER A 300 -6.96 13.29 16.78
CA SER A 300 -6.62 13.86 15.48
C SER A 300 -7.84 14.54 14.85
N PRO A 301 -8.15 15.80 15.23
CA PRO A 301 -9.38 16.48 14.82
C PRO A 301 -9.50 16.76 13.31
N ALA A 302 -8.39 16.78 12.58
CA ALA A 302 -8.39 16.96 11.13
C ALA A 302 -8.57 15.64 10.35
N LEU A 303 -8.73 14.49 11.03
CA LEU A 303 -8.81 13.19 10.42
C LEU A 303 -10.04 13.06 9.51
N ARG A 304 -9.84 12.59 8.28
CA ARG A 304 -10.89 12.38 7.29
C ARG A 304 -10.97 10.96 6.79
N LYS A 305 -9.85 10.28 6.73
CA LYS A 305 -9.78 8.91 6.20
C LYS A 305 -9.09 8.01 7.23
N ILE A 306 -9.75 6.91 7.60
CA ILE A 306 -9.24 5.96 8.58
C ILE A 306 -9.34 4.53 8.06
N PHE A 307 -8.22 3.79 8.14
CA PHE A 307 -8.12 2.39 7.79
C PHE A 307 -7.57 1.65 9.00
N ILE A 308 -8.40 0.82 9.63
CA ILE A 308 -8.00 0.04 10.81
C ILE A 308 -8.20 -1.43 10.53
N THR A 309 -7.13 -2.20 10.67
CA THR A 309 -7.18 -3.67 10.78
C THR A 309 -6.51 -4.05 12.09
N ASP A 310 -7.29 -4.54 13.04
CA ASP A 310 -6.78 -4.95 14.33
C ASP A 310 -7.58 -6.11 14.92
N HIS A 311 -6.88 -7.19 15.22
CA HIS A 311 -7.49 -8.41 15.77
C HIS A 311 -7.09 -8.69 17.21
N SER A 312 -6.44 -7.74 17.89
CA SER A 312 -5.77 -7.99 19.16
C SER A 312 -6.23 -7.12 20.30
N ILE A 313 -6.91 -5.99 20.03
CA ILE A 313 -7.11 -4.93 21.03
C ILE A 313 -8.47 -5.03 21.70
N ASP A 314 -8.51 -4.54 22.95
CA ASP A 314 -9.68 -4.56 23.82
C ASP A 314 -10.47 -3.26 23.75
N SER A 315 -9.86 -2.14 23.35
CA SER A 315 -10.55 -0.86 23.27
C SER A 315 -10.07 0.08 22.17
N TYR A 316 -11.02 0.77 21.52
CA TYR A 316 -10.78 1.85 20.56
C TYR A 316 -11.46 3.10 21.02
N SER A 317 -10.73 4.21 21.02
CA SER A 317 -11.24 5.53 21.34
C SER A 317 -10.82 6.54 20.28
N ILE A 318 -11.76 7.41 19.89
CA ILE A 318 -11.47 8.55 19.05
C ILE A 318 -11.85 9.82 19.82
N GLU A 319 -10.86 10.65 20.07
CA GLU A 319 -11.06 11.94 20.71
C GLU A 319 -11.47 13.00 19.67
N ASN A 320 -12.08 14.10 20.11
CA ASN A 320 -12.44 15.25 19.27
C ASN A 320 -13.38 14.97 18.09
N GLU A 321 -14.00 13.79 18.02
CA GLU A 321 -15.06 13.40 17.05
C GLU A 321 -14.81 13.93 15.62
N PRO A 322 -13.72 13.53 14.94
CA PRO A 322 -13.40 14.04 13.63
C PRO A 322 -14.49 13.67 12.62
N ARG A 323 -14.77 14.56 11.67
CA ARG A 323 -15.71 14.29 10.59
C ARG A 323 -15.06 13.41 9.53
N LEU A 324 -15.27 12.10 9.64
CA LEU A 324 -14.71 11.13 8.72
C LEU A 324 -15.45 11.12 7.38
N GLU A 325 -14.71 11.06 6.29
CA GLU A 325 -15.23 10.91 4.93
C GLU A 325 -15.18 9.45 4.48
N LYS A 326 -14.11 8.73 4.86
CA LYS A 326 -13.89 7.34 4.46
C LYS A 326 -13.37 6.51 5.63
N ALA A 327 -13.97 5.36 5.83
CA ALA A 327 -13.52 4.38 6.82
C ALA A 327 -13.41 2.98 6.21
N ASN A 328 -12.33 2.28 6.55
CA ASN A 328 -12.16 0.85 6.34
C ASN A 328 -11.89 0.20 7.71
N ILE A 329 -12.81 -0.64 8.16
CA ILE A 329 -12.84 -1.15 9.53
C ILE A 329 -12.81 -2.67 9.54
N ASN A 330 -11.82 -3.20 10.22
CA ASN A 330 -11.65 -4.64 10.46
C ASN A 330 -11.07 -4.85 11.87
N PHE A 331 -11.93 -4.92 12.87
CA PHE A 331 -11.51 -5.20 14.25
C PHE A 331 -12.52 -6.07 15.00
N ARG A 332 -12.12 -6.60 16.17
CA ARG A 332 -12.88 -7.60 16.92
C ARG A 332 -13.53 -7.10 18.20
N CYS A 333 -13.28 -5.86 18.60
CA CYS A 333 -13.86 -5.32 19.83
C CYS A 333 -14.99 -4.31 19.56
N TYR A 334 -15.64 -3.89 20.63
CA TYR A 334 -16.71 -2.91 20.62
C TYR A 334 -16.11 -1.50 20.76
N PRO A 335 -16.31 -0.58 19.79
CA PRO A 335 -15.78 0.77 19.88
C PRO A 335 -16.60 1.63 20.85
N ASP A 336 -15.98 2.69 21.38
CA ASP A 336 -16.68 3.68 22.21
C ASP A 336 -17.70 4.50 21.40
N ASP A 337 -18.53 5.30 22.13
CA ASP A 337 -19.59 6.10 21.53
C ASP A 337 -19.04 7.19 20.61
N ARG A 338 -17.89 7.77 20.92
CA ARG A 338 -17.25 8.82 20.10
C ARG A 338 -16.75 8.26 18.79
N PHE A 339 -16.19 7.04 18.80
CA PHE A 339 -15.81 6.35 17.58
C PHE A 339 -17.02 6.07 16.71
N ARG A 340 -18.13 5.57 17.30
CA ARG A 340 -19.39 5.32 16.59
C ARG A 340 -19.98 6.60 15.99
N THR A 341 -19.95 7.70 16.72
CA THR A 341 -20.38 9.02 16.24
C THR A 341 -19.54 9.48 15.04
N SER A 342 -18.20 9.32 15.11
CA SER A 342 -17.31 9.69 14.01
C SER A 342 -17.56 8.84 12.76
N ILE A 343 -17.81 7.53 12.92
CA ILE A 343 -18.12 6.62 11.80
C ILE A 343 -19.49 6.96 11.17
N SER A 344 -20.44 7.51 11.92
CA SER A 344 -21.75 7.90 11.37
C SER A 344 -21.64 8.98 10.28
N SER A 345 -20.57 9.75 10.25
CA SER A 345 -20.33 10.84 9.30
C SER A 345 -19.76 10.39 7.95
N VAL A 346 -19.37 9.12 7.79
CA VAL A 346 -18.66 8.64 6.60
C VAL A 346 -19.54 8.66 5.35
N MET A 347 -18.92 8.98 4.23
CA MET A 347 -19.51 8.84 2.89
C MET A 347 -19.18 7.48 2.25
N CYS A 348 -18.01 6.92 2.54
CA CYS A 348 -17.56 5.63 2.03
C CYS A 348 -17.17 4.73 3.21
N LEU A 349 -17.84 3.59 3.35
CA LEU A 349 -17.56 2.59 4.39
C LEU A 349 -17.17 1.27 3.76
N GLU A 350 -16.01 0.74 4.16
CA GLU A 350 -15.64 -0.66 3.94
C GLU A 350 -15.56 -1.35 5.30
N LEU A 351 -16.40 -2.35 5.52
CA LEU A 351 -16.53 -3.04 6.80
C LEU A 351 -16.29 -4.52 6.64
N VAL A 352 -15.34 -5.06 7.39
CA VAL A 352 -15.19 -6.51 7.56
C VAL A 352 -16.15 -6.96 8.66
N LEU A 353 -17.13 -7.78 8.28
CA LEU A 353 -18.17 -8.25 9.18
C LEU A 353 -17.66 -9.44 9.98
N SER A 354 -17.48 -9.22 11.28
CA SER A 354 -17.16 -10.21 12.31
C SER A 354 -18.27 -10.26 13.36
N PHE A 355 -18.24 -11.23 14.27
CA PHE A 355 -19.19 -11.29 15.39
C PHE A 355 -19.21 -10.00 16.21
N ALA A 356 -18.06 -9.36 16.40
CA ALA A 356 -17.96 -8.13 17.16
C ALA A 356 -18.52 -6.93 16.41
N THR A 357 -18.17 -6.77 15.12
CA THR A 357 -18.66 -5.65 14.31
C THR A 357 -20.16 -5.74 14.06
N PHE A 358 -20.70 -6.97 13.96
CA PHE A 358 -22.12 -7.23 13.79
C PHE A 358 -23.00 -6.57 14.84
N SER A 359 -22.60 -6.54 16.10
CA SER A 359 -23.43 -6.06 17.20
C SER A 359 -23.58 -4.53 17.27
N TRP A 360 -22.65 -3.77 16.72
CA TRP A 360 -22.63 -2.33 16.87
C TRP A 360 -22.91 -1.53 15.57
N PHE A 361 -22.48 -2.03 14.40
CA PHE A 361 -22.60 -1.25 13.18
C PHE A 361 -24.04 -1.03 12.75
N SER A 362 -24.94 -1.97 13.04
CA SER A 362 -26.37 -1.87 12.76
C SER A 362 -27.10 -0.84 13.63
N THR A 363 -26.48 -0.40 14.74
CA THR A 363 -27.08 0.61 15.64
C THR A 363 -26.77 2.05 15.23
N ILE A 364 -25.95 2.25 14.20
CA ILE A 364 -25.51 3.56 13.73
C ILE A 364 -26.43 4.06 12.59
N GLY A 365 -26.83 5.33 12.66
CA GLY A 365 -27.47 6.02 11.54
C GLY A 365 -26.44 6.63 10.60
N TYR A 366 -26.45 6.21 9.34
CA TYR A 366 -25.48 6.63 8.33
C TYR A 366 -26.07 7.65 7.36
N SER A 367 -26.32 8.86 7.83
CA SER A 367 -27.01 9.90 7.03
C SER A 367 -26.23 10.36 5.79
N TYR A 368 -24.92 10.20 5.76
CA TYR A 368 -24.06 10.65 4.66
C TYR A 368 -23.53 9.51 3.80
N LEU A 369 -23.80 8.26 4.15
CA LEU A 369 -23.23 7.09 3.48
C LEU A 369 -23.74 6.97 2.04
N MET A 370 -22.81 7.01 1.10
CA MET A 370 -23.08 6.84 -0.34
C MET A 370 -22.54 5.51 -0.87
N GLU A 371 -21.43 5.02 -0.34
CA GLU A 371 -20.80 3.78 -0.77
C GLU A 371 -20.58 2.88 0.44
N CYS A 372 -21.04 1.63 0.35
CA CYS A 372 -20.83 0.63 1.37
C CYS A 372 -20.31 -0.67 0.75
N LYS A 373 -19.19 -1.16 1.28
CA LYS A 373 -18.64 -2.49 0.98
C LYS A 373 -18.64 -3.32 2.24
N ILE A 374 -19.36 -4.42 2.23
CA ILE A 374 -19.38 -5.41 3.31
C ILE A 374 -18.52 -6.59 2.89
N ILE A 375 -17.50 -6.89 3.69
CA ILE A 375 -16.62 -8.05 3.49
C ILE A 375 -16.96 -9.11 4.53
N LEU A 376 -17.33 -10.29 4.08
CA LEU A 376 -17.67 -11.42 4.93
C LEU A 376 -16.47 -12.36 5.02
N VAL A 377 -15.92 -12.54 6.22
CA VAL A 377 -14.76 -13.42 6.48
C VAL A 377 -15.13 -14.66 7.26
N HIS A 378 -16.29 -14.66 7.89
CA HIS A 378 -16.85 -15.78 8.63
C HIS A 378 -18.25 -16.11 8.11
N ASP A 379 -18.67 -17.36 8.33
CA ASP A 379 -20.05 -17.74 8.10
C ASP A 379 -20.91 -17.20 9.25
N LEU A 380 -21.70 -16.19 8.95
CA LEU A 380 -22.57 -15.45 9.87
C LEU A 380 -23.95 -15.28 9.24
N ASP A 381 -24.96 -15.10 10.06
CA ASP A 381 -26.26 -14.61 9.56
C ASP A 381 -26.20 -13.07 9.37
N TRP A 382 -25.68 -12.66 8.22
CA TRP A 382 -25.40 -11.28 7.86
C TRP A 382 -26.55 -10.52 7.20
N LEU A 383 -27.62 -11.23 6.80
CA LEU A 383 -28.73 -10.59 6.07
C LEU A 383 -29.48 -9.58 6.94
N GLN A 384 -29.80 -9.94 8.18
CA GLN A 384 -30.51 -9.04 9.07
C GLN A 384 -29.73 -7.75 9.38
N PRO A 385 -28.45 -7.78 9.77
CA PRO A 385 -27.65 -6.58 9.93
C PRO A 385 -27.52 -5.73 8.67
N LEU A 386 -27.41 -6.37 7.51
CA LEU A 386 -27.40 -5.66 6.25
C LEU A 386 -28.71 -4.90 6.02
N MET A 387 -29.86 -5.48 6.38
CA MET A 387 -31.14 -4.79 6.29
C MET A 387 -31.23 -3.59 7.22
N PHE A 388 -30.69 -3.69 8.44
CA PHE A 388 -30.60 -2.53 9.35
C PHE A 388 -29.72 -1.42 8.76
N LEU A 389 -28.58 -1.78 8.17
CA LEU A 389 -27.72 -0.83 7.48
C LEU A 389 -28.50 -0.09 6.36
N LEU A 390 -29.21 -0.83 5.50
CA LEU A 390 -30.01 -0.24 4.41
C LEU A 390 -31.11 0.70 4.93
N GLN A 391 -31.77 0.34 6.01
CA GLN A 391 -32.81 1.18 6.66
C GLN A 391 -32.21 2.48 7.21
N ASN A 392 -30.98 2.43 7.74
CA ASN A 392 -30.30 3.55 8.39
C ASN A 392 -29.37 4.33 7.45
N SER A 393 -29.37 4.03 6.14
CA SER A 393 -28.49 4.65 5.14
C SER A 393 -29.32 5.21 3.97
N PRO A 394 -30.10 6.28 4.16
CA PRO A 394 -31.06 6.77 3.17
C PRO A 394 -30.43 7.22 1.85
N ASN A 395 -29.16 7.66 1.86
CA ASN A 395 -28.43 8.20 0.71
C ASN A 395 -27.52 7.19 0.01
N LEU A 396 -27.61 5.88 0.34
CA LEU A 396 -26.74 4.85 -0.20
C LEU A 396 -26.95 4.66 -1.71
N LYS A 397 -25.88 4.80 -2.48
CA LYS A 397 -25.86 4.67 -3.95
C LYS A 397 -25.18 3.39 -4.43
N VAL A 398 -24.15 2.95 -3.71
CA VAL A 398 -23.36 1.77 -4.06
C VAL A 398 -23.34 0.80 -2.89
N LEU A 399 -23.76 -0.43 -3.15
CA LEU A 399 -23.67 -1.52 -2.20
C LEU A 399 -22.87 -2.67 -2.82
N LEU A 400 -21.77 -3.08 -2.15
CA LEU A 400 -21.00 -4.25 -2.53
C LEU A 400 -20.95 -5.26 -1.38
N ILE A 401 -21.27 -6.51 -1.69
CA ILE A 401 -21.14 -7.66 -0.78
C ILE A 401 -20.00 -8.53 -1.29
N ASP A 402 -18.98 -8.77 -0.46
CA ASP A 402 -17.79 -9.53 -0.83
C ASP A 402 -17.65 -10.77 0.06
N LYS A 403 -17.84 -11.95 -0.51
CA LYS A 403 -17.73 -13.25 0.16
C LYS A 403 -16.44 -14.01 -0.23
N THR A 404 -15.50 -13.36 -0.90
CA THR A 404 -14.28 -14.01 -1.43
C THR A 404 -13.43 -14.70 -0.35
N PHE A 405 -13.52 -14.24 0.90
CA PHE A 405 -12.71 -14.73 2.01
C PHE A 405 -13.35 -15.88 2.80
N ILE A 406 -14.60 -16.27 2.48
CA ILE A 406 -15.28 -17.40 3.15
C ILE A 406 -14.82 -18.72 2.53
N GLN A 407 -14.06 -19.52 3.29
CA GLN A 407 -13.53 -20.82 2.86
C GLN A 407 -14.19 -22.01 3.56
N VAL A 408 -15.31 -21.86 4.22
CA VAL A 408 -15.95 -22.92 5.03
C VAL A 408 -16.75 -23.89 4.15
N ALA A 409 -16.64 -25.19 4.44
CA ALA A 409 -17.37 -26.23 3.70
C ALA A 409 -18.86 -26.29 4.05
N GLU A 410 -19.23 -26.01 5.30
CA GLU A 410 -20.61 -25.97 5.78
C GLU A 410 -20.98 -24.51 6.12
N GLU A 411 -22.04 -24.05 5.51
CA GLU A 411 -22.52 -22.67 5.69
C GLU A 411 -23.69 -22.65 6.68
N LEU A 412 -23.66 -21.72 7.63
CA LEU A 412 -24.76 -21.48 8.55
C LEU A 412 -26.05 -21.06 7.79
N PRO A 413 -27.25 -21.43 8.28
CA PRO A 413 -28.48 -20.95 7.70
C PRO A 413 -28.58 -19.43 7.81
N LEU A 414 -29.07 -18.78 6.76
CA LEU A 414 -29.35 -17.35 6.77
C LEU A 414 -30.81 -17.15 7.16
N SER A 415 -31.10 -16.12 7.95
CA SER A 415 -32.46 -15.73 8.33
C SER A 415 -32.92 -14.59 7.43
N TRP A 416 -33.76 -14.88 6.45
CA TRP A 416 -34.39 -13.86 5.64
C TRP A 416 -35.78 -13.55 6.16
N ASN A 417 -35.96 -12.32 6.65
CA ASN A 417 -37.27 -11.76 6.98
C ASN A 417 -37.49 -10.50 6.17
N GLN A 418 -38.46 -10.54 5.26
CA GLN A 418 -38.80 -9.35 4.47
C GLN A 418 -39.23 -8.22 5.41
N PRO A 419 -38.61 -7.03 5.31
CA PRO A 419 -38.93 -5.92 6.19
C PRO A 419 -40.34 -5.38 5.91
N SER A 420 -40.98 -4.86 6.93
CA SER A 420 -42.33 -4.24 6.84
C SER A 420 -42.36 -2.95 6.03
N SER A 421 -41.21 -2.25 5.94
CA SER A 421 -41.03 -1.03 5.14
C SER A 421 -39.84 -1.13 4.24
N VAL A 422 -39.91 -0.56 3.04
CA VAL A 422 -38.83 -0.50 2.09
C VAL A 422 -37.79 0.53 2.53
N PRO A 423 -36.50 0.18 2.65
CA PRO A 423 -35.44 1.15 2.92
C PRO A 423 -35.46 2.30 1.91
N GLY A 424 -35.33 3.53 2.39
CA GLY A 424 -35.41 4.74 1.54
C GLY A 424 -34.39 4.74 0.40
N CYS A 425 -33.18 4.28 0.67
CA CYS A 425 -32.12 4.22 -0.34
C CYS A 425 -32.48 3.35 -1.56
N LEU A 426 -33.20 2.24 -1.38
CA LEU A 426 -33.61 1.39 -2.51
C LEU A 426 -34.55 2.15 -3.46
N SER A 427 -35.50 2.90 -2.89
CA SER A 427 -36.49 3.61 -3.68
C SER A 427 -35.92 4.81 -4.43
N THR A 428 -34.86 5.45 -3.92
CA THR A 428 -34.44 6.80 -4.35
C THR A 428 -33.02 6.95 -4.79
N HIS A 429 -32.09 6.09 -4.34
CA HIS A 429 -30.66 6.36 -4.53
C HIS A 429 -29.82 5.18 -4.99
N LEU A 430 -30.16 3.91 -4.71
CA LEU A 430 -29.30 2.77 -5.04
C LEU A 430 -29.14 2.62 -6.55
N GLU A 431 -27.92 2.90 -7.02
CA GLU A 431 -27.54 2.89 -8.45
C GLU A 431 -26.75 1.64 -8.82
N ILE A 432 -25.89 1.15 -7.90
CA ILE A 432 -24.98 0.04 -8.14
C ILE A 432 -25.12 -0.98 -7.03
N PHE A 433 -25.35 -2.22 -7.42
CA PHE A 433 -25.37 -3.35 -6.52
C PHE A 433 -24.37 -4.42 -7.04
N GLU A 434 -23.40 -4.82 -6.21
CA GLU A 434 -22.41 -5.84 -6.58
C GLU A 434 -22.34 -6.93 -5.52
N TRP A 435 -22.22 -8.18 -5.98
CA TRP A 435 -22.06 -9.33 -5.12
C TRP A 435 -20.94 -10.24 -5.63
N ARG A 436 -19.89 -10.40 -4.82
CA ARG A 436 -18.78 -11.31 -5.12
C ARG A 436 -18.96 -12.65 -4.45
N GLU A 437 -18.66 -13.73 -5.18
CA GLU A 437 -18.84 -15.11 -4.76
C GLU A 437 -20.31 -15.43 -4.37
N TYR A 438 -21.24 -15.03 -5.24
CA TYR A 438 -22.65 -15.39 -5.12
C TYR A 438 -22.84 -16.90 -5.25
N LYS A 439 -23.55 -17.55 -4.31
CA LYS A 439 -23.74 -19.01 -4.25
C LYS A 439 -25.15 -19.48 -4.64
N GLY A 440 -26.13 -18.60 -4.69
CA GLY A 440 -27.51 -18.86 -5.08
C GLY A 440 -28.29 -19.66 -4.05
N ARG A 441 -28.07 -19.38 -2.76
CA ARG A 441 -28.92 -19.90 -1.66
C ARG A 441 -30.33 -19.33 -1.75
N ASN A 442 -31.33 -20.00 -1.16
CA ASN A 442 -32.72 -19.52 -1.23
C ASN A 442 -32.86 -18.12 -0.61
N GLU A 443 -32.29 -17.91 0.55
CA GLU A 443 -32.33 -16.64 1.27
C GLU A 443 -31.57 -15.52 0.50
N GLU A 444 -30.46 -15.85 -0.15
CA GLU A 444 -29.75 -14.92 -1.02
C GLU A 444 -30.59 -14.52 -2.24
N ARG A 445 -31.33 -15.48 -2.83
CA ARG A 445 -32.27 -15.22 -3.94
C ARG A 445 -33.41 -14.34 -3.52
N GLU A 446 -34.02 -14.61 -2.36
CA GLU A 446 -35.12 -13.82 -1.82
C GLU A 446 -34.67 -12.37 -1.54
N PHE A 447 -33.49 -12.22 -0.95
CA PHE A 447 -32.87 -10.91 -0.74
C PHE A 447 -32.65 -10.16 -2.06
N ILE A 448 -32.06 -10.80 -3.08
CA ILE A 448 -31.83 -10.16 -4.39
C ILE A 448 -33.14 -9.81 -5.07
N ASN A 449 -34.15 -10.68 -5.03
CA ASN A 449 -35.48 -10.39 -5.53
C ASN A 449 -36.05 -9.14 -4.86
N TYR A 450 -35.89 -9.03 -3.55
CA TYR A 450 -36.32 -7.86 -2.80
C TYR A 450 -35.58 -6.59 -3.24
N ILE A 451 -34.26 -6.63 -3.38
CA ILE A 451 -33.44 -5.50 -3.88
C ILE A 451 -33.92 -5.10 -5.27
N PHE A 452 -34.07 -6.04 -6.20
CA PHE A 452 -34.46 -5.77 -7.59
C PHE A 452 -35.88 -5.21 -7.71
N ALA A 453 -36.81 -5.70 -6.90
CA ALA A 453 -38.19 -5.25 -6.92
C ALA A 453 -38.38 -3.83 -6.34
N ASN A 454 -37.45 -3.37 -5.48
CA ASN A 454 -37.58 -2.08 -4.79
C ASN A 454 -36.57 -1.01 -5.27
N SER A 455 -35.53 -1.37 -6.03
CA SER A 455 -34.49 -0.42 -6.42
C SER A 455 -34.81 0.26 -7.75
N LYS A 456 -35.55 1.39 -7.69
CA LYS A 456 -36.02 2.15 -8.85
C LYS A 456 -34.89 2.83 -9.64
N CYS A 457 -33.80 3.22 -8.93
CA CYS A 457 -32.66 3.94 -9.52
C CYS A 457 -31.52 3.03 -9.94
N LEU A 458 -31.69 1.69 -9.86
CA LEU A 458 -30.63 0.74 -10.14
C LEU A 458 -30.19 0.84 -11.61
N LYS A 459 -28.91 1.12 -11.82
CA LYS A 459 -28.27 1.23 -13.14
C LYS A 459 -27.47 -0.04 -13.48
N ARG A 460 -26.86 -0.66 -12.46
CA ARG A 460 -25.99 -1.82 -12.62
C ARG A 460 -26.15 -2.79 -11.46
N ALA A 461 -26.27 -4.09 -11.81
CA ALA A 461 -26.15 -5.18 -10.86
C ALA A 461 -25.05 -6.15 -11.34
N GLY A 462 -24.00 -6.33 -10.55
CA GLY A 462 -22.84 -7.15 -10.88
C GLY A 462 -22.73 -8.37 -9.99
N PHE A 463 -22.48 -9.56 -10.58
CA PHE A 463 -22.31 -10.81 -9.84
C PHE A 463 -21.02 -11.50 -10.25
N SER A 464 -20.15 -11.75 -9.29
CA SER A 464 -19.01 -12.65 -9.47
C SER A 464 -19.38 -14.05 -9.03
N LEU A 465 -19.10 -15.02 -9.88
CA LEU A 465 -19.34 -16.44 -9.67
C LEU A 465 -17.99 -17.15 -9.59
N LYS A 466 -17.93 -18.28 -8.87
CA LYS A 466 -16.68 -19.00 -8.65
C LYS A 466 -16.09 -19.55 -9.97
N SER A 467 -16.95 -19.93 -10.91
CA SER A 467 -16.54 -20.41 -12.24
C SER A 467 -17.71 -20.30 -13.23
N THR A 468 -17.51 -19.60 -14.32
CA THR A 468 -18.52 -19.49 -15.39
C THR A 468 -18.74 -20.81 -16.15
N GLY A 469 -17.91 -21.83 -15.95
CA GLY A 469 -17.97 -23.14 -16.60
C GLY A 469 -18.82 -24.17 -15.86
N ASN A 470 -19.15 -23.96 -14.58
CA ASN A 470 -19.87 -24.93 -13.76
C ASN A 470 -21.39 -24.88 -14.05
N HIS A 471 -22.06 -26.04 -14.02
CA HIS A 471 -23.50 -26.16 -14.24
C HIS A 471 -24.32 -25.36 -13.21
N LYS A 472 -23.87 -25.33 -11.94
CA LYS A 472 -24.51 -24.58 -10.86
C LYS A 472 -24.48 -23.08 -11.12
N ASP A 473 -23.35 -22.56 -11.54
CA ASP A 473 -23.17 -21.14 -11.79
C ASP A 473 -23.96 -20.67 -13.03
N ARG A 474 -24.05 -21.49 -14.08
CA ARG A 474 -24.94 -21.25 -15.22
C ARG A 474 -26.41 -21.22 -14.81
N LYS A 475 -26.83 -22.08 -13.88
CA LYS A 475 -28.18 -22.03 -13.32
C LYS A 475 -28.41 -20.73 -12.54
N ASN A 476 -27.47 -20.36 -11.68
CA ASN A 476 -27.55 -19.12 -10.91
C ASN A 476 -27.66 -17.89 -11.83
N MET A 477 -26.90 -17.86 -12.94
CA MET A 477 -26.98 -16.77 -13.94
C MET A 477 -28.40 -16.67 -14.53
N LYS A 478 -28.95 -17.81 -15.02
CA LYS A 478 -30.29 -17.84 -15.57
C LYS A 478 -31.38 -17.44 -14.56
N ASP A 479 -31.23 -17.89 -13.34
CA ASP A 479 -32.15 -17.52 -12.25
C ASP A 479 -32.11 -15.99 -12.03
N LEU A 480 -30.92 -15.38 -11.95
CA LEU A 480 -30.77 -13.92 -11.79
C LEU A 480 -31.29 -13.14 -13.01
N GLU A 481 -31.08 -13.62 -14.23
CA GLU A 481 -31.61 -13.02 -15.45
C GLU A 481 -33.13 -13.01 -15.49
N SER A 482 -33.77 -14.06 -14.96
CA SER A 482 -35.23 -14.20 -14.90
C SER A 482 -35.92 -13.36 -13.82
N MET A 483 -35.17 -12.81 -12.84
CA MET A 483 -35.74 -12.04 -11.74
C MET A 483 -36.34 -10.72 -12.24
N TYR A 484 -37.50 -10.35 -11.71
CA TYR A 484 -38.13 -9.09 -12.01
C TYR A 484 -37.29 -7.91 -11.45
N ARG A 485 -37.06 -6.91 -12.28
CA ARG A 485 -36.37 -5.65 -11.90
C ARG A 485 -37.30 -4.48 -12.18
N VAL A 486 -37.58 -3.69 -11.14
CA VAL A 486 -38.38 -2.48 -11.28
C VAL A 486 -37.67 -1.44 -12.17
N SER A 487 -36.34 -1.38 -12.13
CA SER A 487 -35.52 -0.58 -13.05
C SER A 487 -35.24 -1.40 -14.30
N THR A 488 -36.05 -1.23 -15.34
CA THR A 488 -35.96 -1.98 -16.60
C THR A 488 -34.71 -1.67 -17.41
N SER A 489 -34.07 -0.52 -17.17
CA SER A 489 -32.82 -0.09 -17.81
C SER A 489 -31.56 -0.61 -17.11
N SER A 490 -31.71 -1.31 -15.98
CA SER A 490 -30.55 -1.81 -15.23
C SER A 490 -29.78 -2.88 -16.00
N GLN A 491 -28.47 -2.72 -16.06
CA GLN A 491 -27.56 -3.71 -16.64
C GLN A 491 -27.25 -4.80 -15.64
N LEU A 492 -27.34 -6.06 -16.08
CA LEU A 492 -26.91 -7.22 -15.30
C LEU A 492 -25.57 -7.73 -15.85
N LEU A 493 -24.55 -7.78 -14.99
CA LEU A 493 -23.19 -8.15 -15.38
C LEU A 493 -22.75 -9.40 -14.59
N PHE A 494 -22.13 -10.35 -15.32
CA PHE A 494 -21.53 -11.53 -14.73
C PHE A 494 -20.06 -11.59 -15.07
N SER A 495 -19.22 -11.89 -14.10
CA SER A 495 -17.79 -12.01 -14.32
C SER A 495 -17.16 -12.92 -13.26
N THR A 496 -15.97 -13.42 -13.53
CA THR A 496 -15.13 -14.06 -12.51
C THR A 496 -14.44 -13.03 -11.61
N GLN A 497 -14.35 -11.75 -12.08
CA GLN A 497 -13.88 -10.61 -11.31
C GLN A 497 -14.73 -9.39 -11.66
N VAL A 498 -15.52 -8.92 -10.71
CA VAL A 498 -16.25 -7.66 -10.84
C VAL A 498 -15.34 -6.54 -10.37
N GLU A 499 -15.07 -5.57 -11.24
CA GLU A 499 -14.29 -4.38 -10.87
C GLU A 499 -15.17 -3.41 -10.09
N TYR A 500 -14.74 -3.07 -8.88
CA TYR A 500 -15.39 -2.05 -8.07
C TYR A 500 -15.07 -0.66 -8.61
N MET A 501 -16.09 0.08 -9.01
CA MET A 501 -15.97 1.48 -9.43
C MET A 501 -16.53 2.39 -8.33
N SER A 502 -15.65 3.21 -7.75
CA SER A 502 -16.05 4.26 -6.80
C SER A 502 -16.88 5.33 -7.51
N VAL A 503 -17.95 5.81 -6.85
CA VAL A 503 -18.76 6.93 -7.36
C VAL A 503 -18.01 8.25 -7.23
N SER A 504 -16.98 8.32 -6.39
CA SER A 504 -16.21 9.55 -6.11
C SER A 504 -15.31 10.03 -7.26
N GLY A 505 -15.27 9.32 -8.40
CA GLY A 505 -14.58 9.80 -9.61
C GLY A 505 -13.06 9.97 -9.47
N GLU A 506 -12.44 9.39 -8.43
CA GLU A 506 -10.99 9.30 -8.35
C GLU A 506 -10.51 8.32 -9.43
N THR A 507 -10.35 8.84 -10.65
CA THR A 507 -9.51 8.22 -11.67
C THR A 507 -8.15 7.96 -11.03
N ARG A 508 -7.68 6.74 -11.18
CA ARG A 508 -6.31 6.36 -10.83
C ARG A 508 -5.36 7.25 -11.66
N GLU A 509 -4.81 8.28 -11.07
CA GLU A 509 -3.57 8.91 -11.48
C GLU A 509 -2.41 8.45 -10.58
#